data_cd7e4409d07e1cbe53fd28a8d69d1541
#
_entry.id   cd7e4409d07e1cbe53fd28a8d69d1541
#
_cell.length_a   1.000
_cell.length_b   1.000
_cell.length_c   1.000
_cell.angle_alpha   90.00
_cell.angle_beta   90.00
_cell.angle_gamma   90.00
#
_symmetry.space_group_name_H-M   'P 1'
#
loop_
_entity.id
_entity.type
_entity.pdbx_description
1 polymer ?
#
loop_
_entity_poly.entity_id
_entity_poly.type
_entity_poly.pdbx_seq_one_letter_code
_entity_poly.pdbx_strand_id
1 'polypeptide(L)'
;MIWFTSDLHFFHDRILEFHPKRKEIFGSTVEKAKEAMIQLWNSRVNKKDTVYILGDLAFGEVEDKRKLFQRLNGNKVLILGNHDKVPDHLKCYFNHITQIKNIKFKKSVYNFLHKDLEVIMCHFPMLSWEHKDKGSVMIHGHCHGKVDQINTDSKELRVDVGIDGNLANYDLISLEKLANHFTKIEKDNEYGMVK
;
A
#
# COMPACT_ATOMS: atom_id res chain seq x y z
N MET A 1 -8.84 -11.04 -6.00
CA MET A 1 -8.44 -9.66 -6.37
C MET A 1 -7.04 -9.36 -5.85
N ILE A 2 -6.44 -8.23 -6.27
CA ILE A 2 -5.14 -7.73 -5.80
C ILE A 2 -5.35 -6.39 -5.12
N TRP A 3 -4.76 -6.22 -3.94
CA TRP A 3 -4.87 -5.04 -3.11
C TRP A 3 -3.49 -4.54 -2.67
N PHE A 4 -3.37 -3.22 -2.42
CA PHE A 4 -2.18 -2.55 -1.93
C PHE A 4 -2.53 -1.67 -0.74
N THR A 5 -1.63 -1.60 0.23
CA THR A 5 -1.70 -0.70 1.38
C THR A 5 -0.33 -0.55 2.03
N SER A 6 -0.15 0.43 2.88
CA SER A 6 1.03 0.64 3.72
C SER A 6 0.68 1.42 4.98
N ASP A 7 1.61 1.46 5.91
CA ASP A 7 1.59 2.37 7.07
C ASP A 7 0.33 2.23 7.95
N LEU A 8 -0.15 1.01 8.13
CA LEU A 8 -1.32 0.77 8.97
C LEU A 8 -1.04 1.04 10.45
N HIS A 9 0.22 0.79 10.90
CA HIS A 9 0.68 1.08 12.25
C HIS A 9 -0.24 0.53 13.33
N PHE A 10 -0.75 -0.69 13.17
CA PHE A 10 -1.54 -1.33 14.23
C PHE A 10 -0.78 -1.33 15.55
N PHE A 11 -1.47 -1.06 16.66
CA PHE A 11 -0.92 -0.99 18.02
C PHE A 11 0.10 0.13 18.27
N HIS A 12 0.19 1.13 17.41
CA HIS A 12 1.05 2.29 17.66
C HIS A 12 0.28 3.31 18.51
N ASP A 13 0.69 3.50 19.78
CA ASP A 13 -0.07 4.29 20.77
C ASP A 13 -0.34 5.73 20.31
N ARG A 14 0.63 6.35 19.64
CA ARG A 14 0.57 7.75 19.25
C ARG A 14 0.18 8.00 17.79
N ILE A 15 -0.19 6.96 17.02
CA ILE A 15 -0.50 7.15 15.59
C ILE A 15 -1.67 8.12 15.37
N LEU A 16 -2.63 8.11 16.28
CA LEU A 16 -3.80 9.00 16.22
C LEU A 16 -3.47 10.46 16.57
N GLU A 17 -2.35 10.72 17.25
CA GLU A 17 -1.85 12.07 17.49
C GLU A 17 -1.11 12.59 16.27
N PHE A 18 -0.29 11.75 15.64
CA PHE A 18 0.47 12.09 14.44
C PHE A 18 -0.40 12.26 13.20
N HIS A 19 -1.52 11.52 13.14
CA HIS A 19 -2.49 11.52 12.06
C HIS A 19 -3.91 11.71 12.60
N PRO A 20 -4.29 12.94 13.02
CA PRO A 20 -5.57 13.22 13.70
C PRO A 20 -6.79 12.80 12.90
N LYS A 21 -6.74 12.86 11.56
CA LYS A 21 -7.83 12.44 10.69
C LYS A 21 -8.18 10.95 10.85
N ARG A 22 -7.23 10.11 11.29
CA ARG A 22 -7.54 8.71 11.66
C ARG A 22 -8.54 8.61 12.82
N LYS A 23 -8.53 9.58 13.77
CA LYS A 23 -9.50 9.60 14.88
C LYS A 23 -10.93 9.81 14.38
N GLU A 24 -11.08 10.65 13.37
CA GLU A 24 -12.40 10.96 12.79
C GLU A 24 -12.94 9.75 12.03
N ILE A 25 -12.06 9.02 11.31
CA ILE A 25 -12.45 7.93 10.40
C ILE A 25 -12.55 6.60 11.13
N PHE A 26 -11.55 6.25 11.95
CA PHE A 26 -11.42 4.93 12.56
C PHE A 26 -11.77 4.90 14.04
N GLY A 27 -11.89 6.06 14.68
CA GLY A 27 -12.24 6.16 16.10
C GLY A 27 -11.15 6.76 16.97
N SER A 28 -11.59 7.28 18.13
CA SER A 28 -10.78 8.15 18.99
C SER A 28 -9.74 7.43 19.86
N THR A 29 -9.74 6.10 19.90
CA THR A 29 -8.76 5.30 20.64
C THR A 29 -8.06 4.31 19.73
N VAL A 30 -6.82 3.92 20.06
CA VAL A 30 -6.03 2.94 19.29
C VAL A 30 -6.81 1.63 19.12
N GLU A 31 -7.51 1.20 20.15
CA GLU A 31 -8.32 -0.02 20.11
C GLU A 31 -9.49 0.09 19.14
N LYS A 32 -10.25 1.19 19.18
CA LYS A 32 -11.34 1.43 18.21
C LYS A 32 -10.82 1.54 16.79
N ALA A 33 -9.73 2.27 16.60
CA ALA A 33 -9.12 2.41 15.28
C ALA A 33 -8.62 1.06 14.73
N LYS A 34 -8.02 0.23 15.58
CA LYS A 34 -7.62 -1.14 15.22
C LYS A 34 -8.80 -1.96 14.73
N GLU A 35 -9.89 -2.00 15.50
CA GLU A 35 -11.07 -2.78 15.13
C GLU A 35 -11.72 -2.26 13.82
N ALA A 36 -11.82 -0.95 13.66
CA ALA A 36 -12.35 -0.34 12.44
C ALA A 36 -11.49 -0.66 11.21
N MET A 37 -10.16 -0.59 11.34
CA MET A 37 -9.25 -0.97 10.23
C MET A 37 -9.31 -2.46 9.89
N ILE A 38 -9.48 -3.36 10.88
CA ILE A 38 -9.69 -4.79 10.62
C ILE A 38 -11.01 -5.02 9.88
N GLN A 39 -12.08 -4.34 10.29
CA GLN A 39 -13.38 -4.41 9.62
C GLN A 39 -13.29 -3.90 8.19
N LEU A 40 -12.66 -2.73 7.98
CA LEU A 40 -12.40 -2.19 6.65
C LEU A 40 -11.64 -3.19 5.77
N TRP A 41 -10.51 -3.71 6.26
CA TRP A 41 -9.72 -4.72 5.57
C TRP A 41 -10.56 -5.91 5.14
N ASN A 42 -11.29 -6.52 6.07
CA ASN A 42 -12.07 -7.72 5.81
C ASN A 42 -13.33 -7.47 4.97
N SER A 43 -13.81 -6.23 4.89
CA SER A 43 -14.88 -5.83 3.97
C SER A 43 -14.42 -5.74 2.51
N ARG A 44 -13.13 -5.48 2.28
CA ARG A 44 -12.50 -5.36 0.96
C ARG A 44 -11.87 -6.67 0.49
N VAL A 45 -11.16 -7.33 1.39
CA VAL A 45 -10.28 -8.47 1.10
C VAL A 45 -10.97 -9.79 1.39
N ASN A 46 -11.10 -10.63 0.38
CA ASN A 46 -11.56 -12.01 0.52
C ASN A 46 -10.39 -12.95 0.84
N LYS A 47 -10.68 -14.15 1.36
CA LYS A 47 -9.67 -15.15 1.74
C LYS A 47 -8.72 -15.56 0.61
N LYS A 48 -9.16 -15.48 -0.65
CA LYS A 48 -8.36 -15.85 -1.84
C LYS A 48 -7.65 -14.66 -2.48
N ASP A 49 -7.91 -13.44 -2.03
CA ASP A 49 -7.27 -12.25 -2.56
C ASP A 49 -5.81 -12.17 -2.13
N THR A 50 -5.01 -11.39 -2.84
CA THR A 50 -3.63 -11.08 -2.44
C THR A 50 -3.53 -9.63 -2.05
N VAL A 51 -2.88 -9.37 -0.91
CA VAL A 51 -2.61 -8.02 -0.42
C VAL A 51 -1.11 -7.80 -0.35
N TYR A 52 -0.62 -6.81 -1.06
CA TYR A 52 0.74 -6.29 -0.95
C TYR A 52 0.74 -5.19 0.11
N ILE A 53 1.49 -5.42 1.18
CA ILE A 53 1.64 -4.51 2.32
C ILE A 53 3.03 -3.89 2.21
N LEU A 54 3.10 -2.60 1.95
CA LEU A 54 4.36 -1.89 1.72
C LEU A 54 4.96 -1.34 3.01
N GLY A 55 4.93 -2.13 4.05
CA GLY A 55 5.62 -1.89 5.31
C GLY A 55 4.80 -1.19 6.37
N ASP A 56 5.43 -1.12 7.54
CA ASP A 56 4.92 -0.50 8.76
C ASP A 56 3.52 -1.00 9.13
N LEU A 57 3.39 -2.34 9.14
CA LEU A 57 2.11 -3.00 9.36
C LEU A 57 1.67 -2.89 10.83
N ALA A 58 2.53 -3.31 11.77
CA ALA A 58 2.12 -3.43 13.16
C ALA A 58 3.27 -3.29 14.17
N PHE A 59 2.99 -2.57 15.24
CA PHE A 59 3.78 -2.50 16.47
C PHE A 59 3.28 -3.54 17.50
N GLY A 60 3.69 -3.39 18.74
CA GLY A 60 3.20 -4.21 19.86
C GLY A 60 3.89 -5.56 19.98
N GLU A 61 3.39 -6.32 20.95
CA GLU A 61 3.94 -7.61 21.33
C GLU A 61 3.67 -8.69 20.26
N VAL A 62 4.48 -9.71 20.29
CA VAL A 62 4.41 -10.84 19.33
C VAL A 62 3.03 -11.48 19.32
N GLU A 63 2.43 -11.67 20.49
CA GLU A 63 1.13 -12.31 20.64
C GLU A 63 0.01 -11.45 20.04
N ASP A 64 0.06 -10.12 20.19
CA ASP A 64 -0.89 -9.20 19.61
C ASP A 64 -0.82 -9.19 18.09
N LYS A 65 0.41 -9.18 17.54
CA LYS A 65 0.64 -9.33 16.10
C LYS A 65 0.10 -10.67 15.58
N ARG A 66 0.33 -11.77 16.31
CA ARG A 66 -0.18 -13.09 15.93
C ARG A 66 -1.72 -13.07 15.82
N LYS A 67 -2.41 -12.56 16.85
CA LYS A 67 -3.87 -12.44 16.86
C LYS A 67 -4.37 -11.54 15.72
N LEU A 68 -3.69 -10.43 15.46
CA LEU A 68 -4.01 -9.52 14.35
C LEU A 68 -3.91 -10.26 13.01
N PHE A 69 -2.76 -10.89 12.72
CA PHE A 69 -2.49 -11.51 11.41
C PHE A 69 -3.45 -12.65 11.10
N GLN A 70 -3.94 -13.36 12.13
CA GLN A 70 -4.98 -14.40 12.01
C GLN A 70 -6.35 -13.82 11.61
N ARG A 71 -6.63 -12.58 11.99
CA ARG A 71 -7.91 -11.90 11.70
C ARG A 71 -7.97 -11.27 10.32
N LEU A 72 -6.82 -10.94 9.72
CA LEU A 72 -6.74 -10.28 8.42
C LEU A 72 -6.88 -11.30 7.30
N ASN A 73 -7.92 -11.16 6.48
CA ASN A 73 -8.18 -12.02 5.32
C ASN A 73 -7.07 -11.89 4.26
N GLY A 74 -7.01 -12.89 3.36
CA GLY A 74 -6.20 -12.87 2.15
C GLY A 74 -4.77 -13.38 2.31
N ASN A 75 -4.13 -13.60 1.16
CA ASN A 75 -2.72 -13.94 1.04
C ASN A 75 -1.90 -12.66 1.20
N LYS A 76 -1.05 -12.60 2.21
CA LYS A 76 -0.29 -11.40 2.56
C LYS A 76 1.14 -11.47 2.02
N VAL A 77 1.55 -10.47 1.26
CA VAL A 77 2.93 -10.25 0.82
C VAL A 77 3.44 -8.99 1.50
N LEU A 78 4.46 -9.10 2.34
CA LEU A 78 5.02 -7.99 3.08
C LEU A 78 6.30 -7.48 2.41
N ILE A 79 6.31 -6.22 2.06
CA ILE A 79 7.50 -5.44 1.74
C ILE A 79 7.88 -4.73 3.04
N LEU A 80 9.08 -5.04 3.58
CA LEU A 80 9.47 -4.57 4.90
C LEU A 80 9.62 -3.04 4.94
N GLY A 81 8.98 -2.43 5.94
CA GLY A 81 9.20 -1.05 6.36
C GLY A 81 10.25 -0.95 7.47
N ASN A 82 10.58 0.27 7.87
CA ASN A 82 11.59 0.51 8.92
C ASN A 82 11.15 0.09 10.33
N HIS A 83 9.86 -0.06 10.55
CA HIS A 83 9.31 -0.52 11.84
C HIS A 83 8.93 -2.00 11.86
N ASP A 84 9.00 -2.70 10.73
CA ASP A 84 8.61 -4.10 10.67
C ASP A 84 9.69 -5.01 11.25
N LYS A 85 9.37 -5.58 12.41
CA LYS A 85 10.12 -6.69 13.02
C LYS A 85 9.25 -7.93 12.98
N VAL A 86 9.60 -8.89 12.10
CA VAL A 86 8.86 -10.13 11.91
C VAL A 86 9.69 -11.31 12.39
N PRO A 87 9.51 -11.76 13.63
CA PRO A 87 10.14 -12.97 14.15
C PRO A 87 9.77 -14.21 13.30
N ASP A 88 10.63 -15.22 13.30
CA ASP A 88 10.48 -16.41 12.43
C ASP A 88 9.13 -17.10 12.57
N HIS A 89 8.63 -17.22 13.79
CA HIS A 89 7.34 -17.85 14.08
C HIS A 89 6.11 -17.03 13.62
N LEU A 90 6.28 -15.76 13.23
CA LEU A 90 5.24 -14.95 12.59
C LEU A 90 5.33 -14.94 11.06
N LYS A 91 6.42 -15.42 10.48
CA LYS A 91 6.59 -15.43 9.01
C LYS A 91 5.56 -16.30 8.30
N CYS A 92 5.03 -17.33 8.97
CA CYS A 92 3.99 -18.21 8.42
C CYS A 92 2.67 -17.51 8.06
N TYR A 93 2.44 -16.28 8.56
CA TYR A 93 1.26 -15.47 8.19
C TYR A 93 1.41 -14.73 6.87
N PHE A 94 2.60 -14.77 6.26
CA PHE A 94 2.91 -14.10 5.00
C PHE A 94 3.34 -15.12 3.95
N ASN A 95 2.80 -14.99 2.74
CA ASN A 95 3.20 -15.80 1.59
C ASN A 95 4.61 -15.45 1.10
N HIS A 96 5.02 -14.20 1.31
CA HIS A 96 6.34 -13.72 0.96
C HIS A 96 6.70 -12.49 1.79
N ILE A 97 7.99 -12.34 2.14
CA ILE A 97 8.56 -11.18 2.82
C ILE A 97 9.81 -10.76 2.06
N THR A 98 9.92 -9.47 1.72
CA THR A 98 11.05 -8.92 0.97
C THR A 98 11.22 -7.43 1.27
N GLN A 99 12.31 -6.82 0.85
CA GLN A 99 12.52 -5.36 0.92
C GLN A 99 12.04 -4.65 -0.33
N ILE A 100 12.18 -5.30 -1.49
CA ILE A 100 11.76 -4.76 -2.78
C ILE A 100 11.10 -5.89 -3.55
N LYS A 101 10.06 -5.57 -4.30
CA LYS A 101 9.41 -6.52 -5.19
C LYS A 101 9.07 -5.87 -6.52
N ASN A 102 9.43 -6.56 -7.60
CA ASN A 102 8.97 -6.27 -8.95
C ASN A 102 7.93 -7.31 -9.36
N ILE A 103 6.82 -6.88 -9.92
CA ILE A 103 5.78 -7.76 -10.48
C ILE A 103 5.16 -7.13 -11.72
N LYS A 104 4.89 -7.97 -12.72
CA LYS A 104 4.21 -7.56 -13.94
C LYS A 104 2.81 -8.14 -14.00
N PHE A 105 1.80 -7.30 -13.92
CA PHE A 105 0.40 -7.65 -14.12
C PHE A 105 0.08 -7.63 -15.62
N LYS A 106 -0.36 -8.78 -16.14
CA LYS A 106 -0.60 -8.96 -17.57
C LYS A 106 -2.00 -8.48 -17.97
N LYS A 107 -2.10 -7.67 -19.03
CA LYS A 107 -3.38 -7.28 -19.63
C LYS A 107 -4.23 -8.49 -20.03
N SER A 108 -3.60 -9.58 -20.47
CA SER A 108 -4.28 -10.82 -20.82
C SER A 108 -5.00 -11.50 -19.65
N VAL A 109 -4.61 -11.18 -18.41
CA VAL A 109 -5.22 -11.70 -17.17
C VAL A 109 -6.19 -10.69 -16.56
N TYR A 110 -5.85 -9.42 -16.63
CA TYR A 110 -6.61 -8.30 -16.05
C TYR A 110 -7.14 -7.40 -17.17
N ASN A 111 -8.37 -7.68 -17.62
CA ASN A 111 -9.00 -7.04 -18.80
C ASN A 111 -9.22 -5.52 -18.65
N PHE A 112 -9.21 -5.00 -17.42
CA PHE A 112 -9.29 -3.56 -17.16
C PHE A 112 -7.96 -2.81 -17.42
N LEU A 113 -6.83 -3.53 -17.57
CA LEU A 113 -5.57 -2.91 -17.91
C LEU A 113 -5.53 -2.53 -19.39
N HIS A 114 -5.04 -1.32 -19.70
CA HIS A 114 -4.81 -0.90 -21.09
C HIS A 114 -3.58 -1.55 -21.71
N LYS A 115 -2.55 -1.80 -20.90
CA LYS A 115 -1.30 -2.50 -21.22
C LYS A 115 -0.86 -3.35 -20.03
N ASP A 116 0.18 -4.15 -20.20
CA ASP A 116 0.86 -4.79 -19.08
C ASP A 116 1.34 -3.72 -18.10
N LEU A 117 1.12 -3.91 -16.81
CA LEU A 117 1.53 -2.98 -15.76
C LEU A 117 2.65 -3.60 -14.93
N GLU A 118 3.85 -3.05 -15.05
CA GLU A 118 5.00 -3.43 -14.22
C GLU A 118 5.09 -2.52 -13.00
N VAL A 119 5.02 -3.12 -11.81
CA VAL A 119 4.95 -2.40 -10.52
C VAL A 119 6.16 -2.75 -9.69
N ILE A 120 6.94 -1.73 -9.35
CA ILE A 120 8.04 -1.79 -8.39
C ILE A 120 7.50 -1.36 -7.03
N MET A 121 7.70 -2.19 -6.00
CA MET A 121 7.22 -1.98 -4.65
C MET A 121 8.40 -1.87 -3.70
N CYS A 122 8.48 -0.78 -2.96
CA CYS A 122 9.42 -0.54 -1.88
C CYS A 122 8.72 0.29 -0.80
N HIS A 123 9.07 0.11 0.47
CA HIS A 123 8.51 0.94 1.52
C HIS A 123 8.89 2.41 1.34
N PHE A 124 10.14 2.69 0.96
CA PHE A 124 10.63 4.05 0.75
C PHE A 124 10.38 4.55 -0.68
N PRO A 125 10.06 5.85 -0.89
CA PRO A 125 10.00 6.44 -2.22
C PRO A 125 11.37 6.44 -2.88
N MET A 126 11.47 5.90 -4.09
CA MET A 126 12.70 5.86 -4.87
C MET A 126 12.73 7.01 -5.89
N LEU A 127 13.90 7.62 -6.11
CA LEU A 127 14.14 8.59 -7.19
C LEU A 127 14.28 7.90 -8.55
N SER A 128 14.83 6.69 -8.55
CA SER A 128 14.98 5.85 -9.74
C SER A 128 14.67 4.41 -9.38
N TRP A 129 14.10 3.66 -10.32
CA TRP A 129 13.73 2.26 -10.14
C TRP A 129 13.85 1.51 -11.45
N GLU A 130 13.73 0.18 -11.39
CA GLU A 130 13.87 -0.70 -12.54
C GLU A 130 12.85 -0.37 -13.64
N HIS A 131 13.31 -0.22 -14.87
CA HIS A 131 12.49 0.09 -16.06
C HIS A 131 11.66 1.39 -15.95
N LYS A 132 12.09 2.36 -15.13
CA LYS A 132 11.43 3.67 -15.02
C LYS A 132 11.22 4.31 -16.40
N ASP A 133 12.28 4.34 -17.23
CA ASP A 133 12.23 4.91 -18.58
C ASP A 133 11.43 4.08 -19.59
N LYS A 134 11.00 2.87 -19.20
CA LYS A 134 10.16 1.97 -20.01
C LYS A 134 8.70 1.94 -19.51
N GLY A 135 8.34 2.85 -18.60
CA GLY A 135 6.99 3.00 -18.11
C GLY A 135 6.58 2.03 -17.00
N SER A 136 7.55 1.44 -16.26
CA SER A 136 7.22 0.80 -14.98
C SER A 136 6.80 1.84 -13.96
N VAL A 137 5.92 1.44 -13.04
CA VAL A 137 5.41 2.31 -11.99
C VAL A 137 6.02 1.94 -10.64
N MET A 138 6.19 2.93 -9.77
CA MET A 138 6.72 2.75 -8.44
C MET A 138 5.64 3.06 -7.40
N ILE A 139 5.41 2.13 -6.47
CA ILE A 139 4.52 2.37 -5.33
C ILE A 139 5.29 2.23 -4.02
N HIS A 140 4.97 3.10 -3.06
CA HIS A 140 5.66 3.18 -1.79
C HIS A 140 4.72 3.49 -0.62
N GLY A 141 5.24 3.50 0.59
CA GLY A 141 4.63 3.99 1.81
C GLY A 141 5.53 5.01 2.48
N HIS A 142 5.70 4.89 3.79
CA HIS A 142 6.60 5.63 4.66
C HIS A 142 6.25 7.10 4.86
N CYS A 143 5.78 7.79 3.84
CA CYS A 143 5.63 9.24 3.86
C CYS A 143 4.28 9.73 4.37
N HIS A 144 3.31 8.82 4.57
CA HIS A 144 1.96 9.15 5.05
C HIS A 144 1.31 10.30 4.26
N GLY A 145 1.43 10.27 2.93
CA GLY A 145 0.89 11.29 2.03
C GLY A 145 1.68 12.61 1.96
N LYS A 146 2.74 12.79 2.75
CA LYS A 146 3.51 14.05 2.78
C LYS A 146 4.26 14.36 1.48
N VAL A 147 4.50 13.35 0.65
CA VAL A 147 5.13 13.52 -0.67
C VAL A 147 4.15 13.44 -1.84
N ASP A 148 2.85 13.35 -1.58
CA ASP A 148 1.83 13.23 -2.63
C ASP A 148 1.86 14.41 -3.60
N GLN A 149 2.07 15.64 -3.08
CA GLN A 149 2.22 16.82 -3.94
C GLN A 149 3.46 16.72 -4.81
N ILE A 150 4.59 16.28 -4.25
CA ILE A 150 5.85 16.09 -5.01
C ILE A 150 5.67 15.03 -6.09
N ASN A 151 5.00 13.91 -5.78
CA ASN A 151 4.69 12.86 -6.74
C ASN A 151 3.82 13.39 -7.89
N THR A 152 2.82 14.21 -7.56
CA THR A 152 1.92 14.83 -8.55
C THR A 152 2.65 15.85 -9.43
N ASP A 153 3.43 16.75 -8.84
CA ASP A 153 4.12 17.83 -9.55
C ASP A 153 5.24 17.31 -10.45
N SER A 154 5.93 16.23 -10.03
CA SER A 154 6.98 15.61 -10.84
C SER A 154 6.45 14.85 -12.05
N LYS A 155 5.14 14.58 -12.11
CA LYS A 155 4.49 13.75 -13.14
C LYS A 155 5.13 12.37 -13.32
N GLU A 156 5.89 11.91 -12.33
CA GLU A 156 6.49 10.59 -12.33
C GLU A 156 5.44 9.51 -12.06
N LEU A 157 5.68 8.32 -12.62
CA LEU A 157 4.81 7.16 -12.36
C LEU A 157 5.10 6.57 -10.97
N ARG A 158 4.95 7.40 -9.94
CA ARG A 158 5.20 7.06 -8.54
C ARG A 158 4.05 7.54 -7.66
N VAL A 159 3.61 6.70 -6.68
CA VAL A 159 2.52 7.06 -5.77
C VAL A 159 2.70 6.43 -4.38
N ASP A 160 2.28 7.18 -3.35
CA ASP A 160 2.14 6.69 -1.98
C ASP A 160 0.85 5.86 -1.85
N VAL A 161 0.98 4.60 -1.41
CA VAL A 161 -0.14 3.68 -1.15
C VAL A 161 -0.43 3.53 0.35
N GLY A 162 0.23 4.34 1.18
CA GLY A 162 -0.05 4.42 2.61
C GLY A 162 -1.51 4.79 2.87
N ILE A 163 -2.07 4.25 3.95
CA ILE A 163 -3.48 4.44 4.30
C ILE A 163 -3.87 5.93 4.41
N ASP A 164 -2.92 6.80 4.77
CA ASP A 164 -3.10 8.25 4.90
C ASP A 164 -2.91 9.02 3.58
N GLY A 165 -2.38 8.36 2.53
CA GLY A 165 -2.08 8.97 1.24
C GLY A 165 -3.35 9.34 0.46
N ASN A 166 -3.24 10.31 -0.44
CA ASN A 166 -4.36 10.82 -1.23
C ASN A 166 -5.04 9.75 -2.07
N LEU A 167 -4.25 8.83 -2.65
CA LEU A 167 -4.81 7.75 -3.46
C LEU A 167 -5.59 6.75 -2.60
N ALA A 168 -5.07 6.38 -1.44
CA ALA A 168 -5.74 5.48 -0.50
C ALA A 168 -6.98 6.15 0.10
N ASN A 169 -6.83 7.36 0.61
CA ASN A 169 -7.86 8.13 1.31
C ASN A 169 -8.57 7.26 2.37
N TYR A 170 -7.76 6.63 3.23
CA TYR A 170 -8.19 5.76 4.33
C TYR A 170 -8.89 4.47 3.91
N ASP A 171 -8.61 3.96 2.69
CA ASP A 171 -9.10 2.67 2.19
C ASP A 171 -7.94 1.88 1.55
N LEU A 172 -8.16 0.59 1.28
CA LEU A 172 -7.22 -0.23 0.52
C LEU A 172 -7.33 0.11 -0.98
N ILE A 173 -6.21 0.03 -1.68
CA ILE A 173 -6.13 0.34 -3.11
C ILE A 173 -6.21 -0.96 -3.91
N SER A 174 -7.23 -1.09 -4.76
CA SER A 174 -7.30 -2.21 -5.70
C SER A 174 -6.32 -2.04 -6.87
N LEU A 175 -5.91 -3.14 -7.51
CA LEU A 175 -5.10 -3.09 -8.73
C LEU A 175 -5.75 -2.23 -9.83
N GLU A 176 -7.08 -2.28 -9.95
CA GLU A 176 -7.81 -1.45 -10.92
C GLU A 176 -7.71 0.04 -10.59
N LYS A 177 -7.92 0.43 -9.31
CA LYS A 177 -7.75 1.81 -8.86
C LYS A 177 -6.32 2.32 -9.10
N LEU A 178 -5.32 1.49 -8.82
CA LEU A 178 -3.91 1.80 -9.05
C LEU A 178 -3.62 2.00 -10.56
N ALA A 179 -4.09 1.08 -11.40
CA ALA A 179 -3.90 1.17 -12.85
C ALA A 179 -4.56 2.41 -13.45
N ASN A 180 -5.79 2.74 -13.03
CA ASN A 180 -6.49 3.94 -13.48
C ASN A 180 -5.76 5.22 -13.07
N HIS A 181 -5.16 5.27 -11.88
CA HIS A 181 -4.35 6.40 -11.43
C HIS A 181 -3.16 6.64 -12.37
N PHE A 182 -2.37 5.61 -12.69
CA PHE A 182 -1.23 5.76 -13.58
C PHE A 182 -1.61 6.02 -15.03
N THR A 183 -2.68 5.43 -15.52
CA THR A 183 -3.21 5.74 -16.86
C THR A 183 -3.58 7.21 -17.00
N LYS A 184 -4.11 7.83 -15.93
CA LYS A 184 -4.40 9.26 -15.94
C LYS A 184 -3.13 10.10 -16.03
N ILE A 185 -2.10 9.80 -15.23
CA ILE A 185 -0.81 10.50 -15.27
C ILE A 185 -0.16 10.40 -16.67
N GLU A 186 -0.17 9.21 -17.27
CA GLU A 186 0.37 8.99 -18.62
C GLU A 186 -0.32 9.88 -19.66
N LYS A 187 -1.66 9.93 -19.64
CA LYS A 187 -2.44 10.80 -20.54
C LYS A 187 -2.14 12.29 -20.31
N ASP A 188 -2.09 12.73 -19.05
CA ASP A 188 -1.79 14.12 -18.71
C ASP A 188 -0.36 14.50 -19.19
N ASN A 189 0.59 13.56 -19.16
CA ASN A 189 1.94 13.76 -19.69
C ASN A 189 1.95 13.86 -21.22
N GLU A 190 1.20 13.01 -21.93
CA GLU A 190 1.08 13.05 -23.39
C GLU A 190 0.45 14.38 -23.86
N TYR A 191 -0.62 14.81 -23.24
CA TYR A 191 -1.28 16.10 -23.59
C TYR A 191 -0.43 17.33 -23.20
N GLY A 192 0.42 17.22 -22.17
CA GLY A 192 1.32 18.30 -21.74
C GLY A 192 2.51 18.55 -22.66
N MET A 193 2.87 17.58 -23.53
CA MET A 193 3.94 17.70 -24.51
C MET A 193 3.46 18.36 -25.84
N VAL A 194 2.19 18.60 -26.01
CA VAL A 194 1.56 19.19 -27.23
C VAL A 194 1.37 20.71 -27.14
N LYS A 195 2.00 21.36 -26.14
CA LYS A 195 1.93 22.83 -26.00
C LYS A 195 3.28 23.48 -26.22
#